data_543e76140e7dac0c9fe9e490183c6c12
#
_entry.id   543e76140e7dac0c9fe9e490183c6c12
#
_cell.length_a   1.000
_cell.length_b   1.000
_cell.length_c   1.000
_cell.angle_alpha   90.00
_cell.angle_beta   90.00
_cell.angle_gamma   90.00
#
_symmetry.space_group_name_H-M   'P 1'
#
loop_
_entity.id
_entity.type
_entity.pdbx_description
1 polymer ?
#
loop_
_entity_poly.entity_id
_entity_poly.type
_entity_poly.pdbx_seq_one_letter_code
_entity_poly.pdbx_strand_id
1 'polypeptide(L)'
;MEIVGLHSFPTFMYGNQIDESEKIIGFNHYIKELEIEENPDIILIGIPGSIMPISEKHSEFFGVFAFEVFNAIKSDMLLFCIHNNIYTNEYFEELKKLCKYRYQADIDAIIISNHSYDSLSLQTEGTIKYLSFDDEEVDRYRASYPDDVYSRAMYEKLAEHVIETLSEYADFQVM
;
A
#
# COMPACT_ATOMS: atom_id res chain seq x y z
N MET A 1 7.37 10.17 -17.53
CA MET A 1 6.18 9.33 -17.32
C MET A 1 4.95 10.24 -17.42
N GLU A 2 3.99 9.89 -18.26
CA GLU A 2 2.74 10.64 -18.44
C GLU A 2 1.62 9.91 -17.71
N ILE A 3 0.72 10.67 -17.05
CA ILE A 3 -0.47 10.08 -16.43
C ILE A 3 -1.54 9.94 -17.52
N VAL A 4 -1.90 8.71 -17.86
CA VAL A 4 -2.91 8.39 -18.87
C VAL A 4 -4.32 8.50 -18.29
N GLY A 5 -4.53 8.01 -17.07
CA GLY A 5 -5.81 8.08 -16.38
C GLY A 5 -5.66 8.18 -14.85
N LEU A 6 -6.70 8.70 -14.20
CA LEU A 6 -6.84 8.75 -12.75
C LEU A 6 -8.26 8.30 -12.36
N HIS A 7 -8.38 7.18 -11.66
CA HIS A 7 -9.64 6.56 -11.32
C HIS A 7 -9.83 6.48 -9.81
N SER A 8 -11.08 6.63 -9.37
CA SER A 8 -11.42 6.38 -7.98
C SER A 8 -11.45 4.88 -7.70
N PHE A 9 -11.11 4.46 -6.48
CA PHE A 9 -11.34 3.08 -6.06
C PHE A 9 -12.82 2.72 -6.24
N PRO A 10 -13.15 1.59 -6.88
CA PRO A 10 -14.51 1.31 -7.33
C PRO A 10 -15.52 1.26 -6.20
N THR A 11 -16.66 1.94 -6.38
CA THR A 11 -17.68 2.07 -5.34
C THR A 11 -18.33 0.75 -4.95
N PHE A 12 -18.42 -0.22 -5.85
CA PHE A 12 -18.97 -1.54 -5.55
C PHE A 12 -18.17 -2.31 -4.50
N MET A 13 -16.86 -2.00 -4.35
CA MET A 13 -16.01 -2.60 -3.32
C MET A 13 -16.46 -2.23 -1.90
N TYR A 14 -17.09 -1.06 -1.72
CA TYR A 14 -17.63 -0.62 -0.42
C TYR A 14 -19.04 -1.15 -0.11
N GLY A 15 -19.69 -1.71 -1.11
CA GLY A 15 -21.09 -2.15 -1.00
C GLY A 15 -21.25 -3.45 -0.19
N ASN A 16 -22.42 -3.59 0.47
CA ASN A 16 -22.82 -4.81 1.17
C ASN A 16 -23.83 -5.64 0.35
N GLN A 17 -24.08 -5.25 -0.91
CA GLN A 17 -25.10 -5.87 -1.76
C GLN A 17 -24.56 -7.03 -2.61
N ILE A 18 -23.25 -7.14 -2.73
CA ILE A 18 -22.53 -8.20 -3.42
C ILE A 18 -21.56 -8.89 -2.45
N ASP A 19 -21.33 -10.16 -2.64
CA ASP A 19 -20.40 -10.92 -1.80
C ASP A 19 -18.95 -10.67 -2.17
N GLU A 20 -18.02 -11.13 -1.34
CA GLU A 20 -16.58 -10.96 -1.54
C GLU A 20 -16.07 -11.61 -2.82
N SER A 21 -16.65 -12.73 -3.26
CA SER A 21 -16.28 -13.41 -4.50
C SER A 21 -16.67 -12.56 -5.71
N GLU A 22 -17.86 -11.96 -5.67
CA GLU A 22 -18.33 -11.06 -6.73
C GLU A 22 -17.49 -9.77 -6.78
N LYS A 23 -17.07 -9.22 -5.64
CA LYS A 23 -16.15 -8.09 -5.57
C LYS A 23 -14.79 -8.41 -6.18
N ILE A 24 -14.22 -9.56 -5.85
CA ILE A 24 -12.94 -10.03 -6.39
C ILE A 24 -13.02 -10.14 -7.92
N ILE A 25 -14.04 -10.80 -8.45
CA ILE A 25 -14.24 -10.95 -9.89
C ILE A 25 -14.48 -9.59 -10.55
N GLY A 26 -15.33 -8.76 -9.97
CA GLY A 26 -15.64 -7.42 -10.48
C GLY A 26 -14.40 -6.51 -10.51
N PHE A 27 -13.54 -6.58 -9.49
CA PHE A 27 -12.32 -5.80 -9.46
C PHE A 27 -11.31 -6.27 -10.53
N ASN A 28 -11.18 -7.60 -10.74
CA ASN A 28 -10.36 -8.12 -11.81
C ASN A 28 -10.83 -7.62 -13.19
N HIS A 29 -12.15 -7.67 -13.46
CA HIS A 29 -12.71 -7.15 -14.70
C HIS A 29 -12.47 -5.66 -14.87
N TYR A 30 -12.69 -4.88 -13.82
CA TYR A 30 -12.46 -3.43 -13.83
C TYR A 30 -11.01 -3.06 -14.21
N ILE A 31 -10.02 -3.72 -13.60
CA ILE A 31 -8.61 -3.48 -13.95
C ILE A 31 -8.30 -3.91 -15.39
N LYS A 32 -8.88 -5.03 -15.85
CA LYS A 32 -8.70 -5.49 -17.24
C LYS A 32 -9.35 -4.57 -18.26
N GLU A 33 -10.47 -3.95 -17.94
CA GLU A 33 -11.09 -2.93 -18.78
C GLU A 33 -10.17 -1.70 -18.91
N LEU A 34 -9.64 -1.18 -17.80
CA LEU A 34 -8.70 -0.06 -17.80
C LEU A 34 -7.43 -0.39 -18.60
N GLU A 35 -6.87 -1.58 -18.44
CA GLU A 35 -5.70 -2.04 -19.19
C GLU A 35 -5.96 -2.02 -20.72
N ILE A 36 -7.14 -2.46 -21.14
CA ILE A 36 -7.51 -2.52 -22.57
C ILE A 36 -7.83 -1.13 -23.13
N GLU A 37 -8.57 -0.32 -22.38
CA GLU A 37 -9.06 0.98 -22.87
C GLU A 37 -7.96 2.04 -22.89
N GLU A 38 -7.10 2.06 -21.89
CA GLU A 38 -6.09 3.10 -21.71
C GLU A 38 -4.67 2.66 -22.13
N ASN A 39 -4.43 1.35 -22.22
CA ASN A 39 -3.15 0.75 -22.60
C ASN A 39 -1.95 1.38 -21.86
N PRO A 40 -1.99 1.46 -20.51
CA PRO A 40 -0.92 2.04 -19.72
C PRO A 40 0.28 1.10 -19.62
N ASP A 41 1.50 1.66 -19.50
CA ASP A 41 2.71 0.87 -19.21
C ASP A 41 2.71 0.33 -17.77
N ILE A 42 2.13 1.09 -16.82
CA ILE A 42 2.07 0.78 -15.39
C ILE A 42 0.69 1.16 -14.84
N ILE A 43 0.08 0.25 -14.07
CA ILE A 43 -1.12 0.52 -13.27
C ILE A 43 -0.73 0.57 -11.80
N LEU A 44 -0.90 1.74 -11.18
CA LEU A 44 -0.69 1.92 -9.74
C LEU A 44 -2.02 1.86 -8.99
N ILE A 45 -2.17 0.89 -8.09
CA ILE A 45 -3.41 0.69 -7.33
C ILE A 45 -3.20 1.09 -5.88
N GLY A 46 -3.87 2.17 -5.46
CA GLY A 46 -3.95 2.56 -4.05
C GLY A 46 -5.07 1.81 -3.34
N ILE A 47 -4.74 0.91 -2.42
CA ILE A 47 -5.72 0.15 -1.65
C ILE A 47 -6.07 0.93 -0.37
N PRO A 48 -7.34 1.34 -0.18
CA PRO A 48 -7.73 2.08 1.02
C PRO A 48 -7.80 1.18 2.26
N GLY A 49 -7.70 1.82 3.43
CA GLY A 49 -7.77 1.14 4.72
C GLY A 49 -6.41 0.63 5.21
N SER A 50 -6.44 -0.09 6.32
CA SER A 50 -5.25 -0.64 6.98
C SER A 50 -5.32 -2.16 7.04
N ILE A 51 -4.18 -2.83 7.02
CA ILE A 51 -4.12 -4.29 7.21
C ILE A 51 -4.29 -4.72 8.67
N MET A 52 -4.13 -3.77 9.60
CA MET A 52 -4.31 -3.95 11.03
C MET A 52 -5.23 -2.86 11.59
N PRO A 53 -6.05 -3.13 12.60
CA PRO A 53 -6.86 -2.09 13.23
C PRO A 53 -5.95 -1.09 13.97
N ILE A 54 -6.33 0.18 13.93
CA ILE A 54 -5.66 1.22 14.74
C ILE A 54 -6.02 1.02 16.22
N SER A 55 -7.26 0.64 16.49
CA SER A 55 -7.76 0.31 17.83
C SER A 55 -9.00 -0.60 17.72
N GLU A 56 -9.50 -1.08 18.86
CA GLU A 56 -10.76 -1.86 18.91
C GLU A 56 -11.96 -1.14 18.28
N LYS A 57 -11.96 0.21 18.29
CA LYS A 57 -13.04 1.03 17.70
C LYS A 57 -12.79 1.43 16.26
N HIS A 58 -11.54 1.37 15.80
CA HIS A 58 -11.10 1.86 14.49
C HIS A 58 -10.42 0.72 13.73
N SER A 59 -11.25 -0.12 13.12
CA SER A 59 -10.80 -1.34 12.42
C SER A 59 -10.14 -1.05 11.06
N GLU A 60 -10.42 0.13 10.46
CA GLU A 60 -9.88 0.55 9.16
C GLU A 60 -9.99 -0.55 8.10
N PHE A 61 -11.16 -1.18 8.02
CA PHE A 61 -11.48 -2.32 7.15
C PHE A 61 -10.63 -3.59 7.40
N PHE A 62 -9.71 -3.58 8.35
CA PHE A 62 -8.93 -4.74 8.81
C PHE A 62 -8.32 -5.60 7.69
N GLY A 63 -7.84 -4.96 6.63
CA GLY A 63 -7.22 -5.63 5.49
C GLY A 63 -8.19 -6.37 4.56
N VAL A 64 -9.50 -6.13 4.65
CA VAL A 64 -10.49 -6.76 3.76
C VAL A 64 -10.25 -6.33 2.32
N PHE A 65 -10.08 -5.03 2.06
CA PHE A 65 -9.81 -4.55 0.70
C PHE A 65 -8.48 -5.07 0.14
N ALA A 66 -7.44 -5.15 0.98
CA ALA A 66 -6.19 -5.75 0.55
C ALA A 66 -6.39 -7.22 0.18
N PHE A 67 -7.14 -7.98 0.98
CA PHE A 67 -7.47 -9.37 0.68
C PHE A 67 -8.24 -9.51 -0.65
N GLU A 68 -9.27 -8.70 -0.87
CA GLU A 68 -10.07 -8.73 -2.09
C GLU A 68 -9.20 -8.38 -3.32
N VAL A 69 -8.39 -7.32 -3.26
CA VAL A 69 -7.53 -6.89 -4.36
C VAL A 69 -6.45 -7.92 -4.68
N PHE A 70 -5.73 -8.45 -3.69
CA PHE A 70 -4.69 -9.47 -3.92
C PHE A 70 -5.24 -10.82 -4.41
N ASN A 71 -6.52 -11.11 -4.17
CA ASN A 71 -7.19 -12.25 -4.77
C ASN A 71 -7.73 -11.97 -6.17
N ALA A 72 -7.99 -10.71 -6.50
CA ALA A 72 -8.45 -10.31 -7.84
C ALA A 72 -7.32 -10.24 -8.86
N ILE A 73 -6.16 -9.75 -8.46
CA ILE A 73 -5.01 -9.53 -9.33
C ILE A 73 -3.71 -9.93 -8.63
N LYS A 74 -2.73 -10.39 -9.41
CA LYS A 74 -1.34 -10.49 -8.95
C LYS A 74 -0.63 -9.18 -9.27
N SER A 75 -0.05 -8.54 -8.25
CA SER A 75 0.82 -7.39 -8.47
C SER A 75 2.24 -7.86 -8.76
N ASP A 76 2.92 -7.16 -9.68
CA ASP A 76 4.35 -7.38 -9.94
C ASP A 76 5.22 -6.75 -8.86
N MET A 77 4.68 -5.75 -8.14
CA MET A 77 5.38 -5.06 -7.06
C MET A 77 4.41 -4.60 -5.97
N LEU A 78 4.83 -4.70 -4.70
CA LEU A 78 4.08 -4.22 -3.53
C LEU A 78 4.84 -3.12 -2.80
N LEU A 79 4.27 -1.91 -2.82
CA LEU A 79 4.71 -0.78 -2.01
C LEU A 79 3.84 -0.69 -0.75
N PHE A 80 4.45 -0.82 0.42
CA PHE A 80 3.72 -0.84 1.67
C PHE A 80 3.86 0.48 2.44
N CYS A 81 2.76 1.22 2.63
CA CYS A 81 2.77 2.50 3.33
C CYS A 81 2.51 2.33 4.83
N ILE A 82 3.34 2.94 5.66
CA ILE A 82 3.20 2.98 7.12
C ILE A 82 3.18 4.40 7.65
N HIS A 83 2.56 4.61 8.80
CA HIS A 83 2.63 5.88 9.51
C HIS A 83 4.03 6.13 10.07
N ASN A 84 4.38 7.41 10.27
CA ASN A 84 5.61 7.75 10.97
C ASN A 84 5.51 7.33 12.45
N ASN A 85 6.44 6.47 12.87
CA ASN A 85 6.58 6.02 14.25
C ASN A 85 8.01 5.49 14.44
N ILE A 86 8.39 5.19 15.67
CA ILE A 86 9.65 4.53 15.97
C ILE A 86 9.44 3.02 15.84
N TYR A 87 10.11 2.42 14.86
CA TYR A 87 10.03 1.00 14.56
C TYR A 87 11.36 0.30 14.86
N THR A 88 11.30 -1.00 15.15
CA THR A 88 12.48 -1.87 15.24
C THR A 88 12.66 -2.64 13.92
N ASN A 89 13.84 -3.19 13.68
CA ASN A 89 14.07 -4.02 12.50
C ASN A 89 13.19 -5.28 12.51
N GLU A 90 12.92 -5.84 13.69
CA GLU A 90 12.02 -6.99 13.85
C GLU A 90 10.60 -6.66 13.38
N TYR A 91 10.13 -5.43 13.58
CA TYR A 91 8.81 -5.00 13.10
C TYR A 91 8.71 -5.11 11.56
N PHE A 92 9.73 -4.67 10.83
CA PHE A 92 9.74 -4.76 9.37
C PHE A 92 9.74 -6.22 8.90
N GLU A 93 10.50 -7.09 9.56
CA GLU A 93 10.51 -8.52 9.24
C GLU A 93 9.16 -9.21 9.51
N GLU A 94 8.49 -8.86 10.61
CA GLU A 94 7.16 -9.39 10.92
C GLU A 94 6.10 -8.87 9.93
N LEU A 95 6.22 -7.60 9.50
CA LEU A 95 5.35 -7.01 8.50
C LEU A 95 5.47 -7.74 7.14
N LYS A 96 6.71 -8.00 6.70
CA LYS A 96 6.98 -8.78 5.49
C LYS A 96 6.39 -10.19 5.57
N LYS A 97 6.58 -10.89 6.67
CA LYS A 97 5.97 -12.21 6.90
C LYS A 97 4.46 -12.16 6.87
N LEU A 98 3.85 -11.15 7.49
CA LEU A 98 2.40 -10.98 7.51
C LEU A 98 1.83 -10.83 6.09
N CYS A 99 2.42 -9.96 5.27
CA CYS A 99 1.99 -9.78 3.90
C CYS A 99 2.19 -11.05 3.07
N LYS A 100 3.34 -11.70 3.21
CA LYS A 100 3.63 -12.95 2.51
C LYS A 100 2.62 -14.05 2.79
N TYR A 101 2.29 -14.28 4.07
CA TYR A 101 1.38 -15.37 4.45
C TYR A 101 -0.10 -15.01 4.28
N ARG A 102 -0.48 -13.75 4.46
CA ARG A 102 -1.87 -13.32 4.39
C ARG A 102 -2.32 -13.01 2.96
N TYR A 103 -1.46 -12.36 2.18
CA TYR A 103 -1.78 -11.87 0.85
C TYR A 103 -1.00 -12.57 -0.26
N GLN A 104 -0.06 -13.46 0.09
CA GLN A 104 0.84 -14.14 -0.85
C GLN A 104 1.66 -13.13 -1.69
N ALA A 105 1.99 -12.00 -1.09
CA ALA A 105 2.74 -10.91 -1.71
C ALA A 105 3.98 -10.59 -0.86
N ASP A 106 5.12 -10.49 -1.49
CA ASP A 106 6.35 -10.00 -0.88
C ASP A 106 6.36 -8.47 -0.96
N ILE A 107 6.80 -7.79 0.11
CA ILE A 107 6.95 -6.33 0.13
C ILE A 107 8.28 -5.97 -0.54
N ASP A 108 8.22 -5.18 -1.61
CA ASP A 108 9.41 -4.72 -2.34
C ASP A 108 9.96 -3.42 -1.77
N ALA A 109 9.08 -2.54 -1.28
CA ALA A 109 9.48 -1.32 -0.59
C ALA A 109 8.47 -0.90 0.48
N ILE A 110 8.98 -0.31 1.57
CA ILE A 110 8.17 0.26 2.64
C ILE A 110 8.30 1.79 2.58
N ILE A 111 7.19 2.50 2.61
CA ILE A 111 7.14 3.95 2.55
C ILE A 111 6.65 4.50 3.89
N ILE A 112 7.45 5.33 4.53
CA ILE A 112 7.05 6.03 5.75
C ILE A 112 6.36 7.35 5.39
N SER A 113 5.13 7.49 5.85
CA SER A 113 4.35 8.73 5.73
C SER A 113 4.91 9.83 6.64
N ASN A 114 4.71 11.09 6.26
CA ASN A 114 4.96 12.23 7.15
C ASN A 114 3.84 12.42 8.19
N HIS A 115 2.93 11.47 8.32
CA HIS A 115 1.82 11.53 9.27
C HIS A 115 1.89 10.36 10.24
N SER A 116 1.47 10.65 11.48
CA SER A 116 1.19 9.65 12.51
C SER A 116 -0.13 9.98 13.19
N TYR A 117 -0.62 9.09 14.01
CA TYR A 117 -1.77 9.38 14.88
C TYR A 117 -1.30 9.67 16.30
N ASP A 118 -2.01 10.59 16.96
CA ASP A 118 -1.79 10.90 18.37
C ASP A 118 -2.34 9.75 19.24
N SER A 119 -1.42 8.94 19.74
CA SER A 119 -1.76 7.79 20.60
C SER A 119 -2.43 8.21 21.92
N LEU A 120 -2.14 9.41 22.43
CA LEU A 120 -2.75 9.91 23.65
C LEU A 120 -4.24 10.24 23.42
N SER A 121 -4.56 10.98 22.35
CA SER A 121 -5.96 11.25 21.97
C SER A 121 -6.74 9.97 21.68
N LEU A 122 -6.11 8.99 21.03
CA LEU A 122 -6.71 7.70 20.77
C LEU A 122 -7.07 6.95 22.07
N GLN A 123 -6.19 6.95 23.06
CA GLN A 123 -6.39 6.27 24.34
C GLN A 123 -7.38 7.00 25.25
N THR A 124 -7.31 8.34 25.33
CA THR A 124 -8.11 9.14 26.29
C THR A 124 -9.45 9.54 25.74
N GLU A 125 -9.52 9.93 24.47
CA GLU A 125 -10.73 10.45 23.83
C GLU A 125 -11.40 9.41 22.90
N GLY A 126 -10.69 8.36 22.51
CA GLY A 126 -11.15 7.37 21.53
C GLY A 126 -11.33 7.96 20.13
N THR A 127 -10.62 9.04 19.82
CA THR A 127 -10.65 9.71 18.50
C THR A 127 -9.27 9.66 17.85
N ILE A 128 -9.25 9.53 16.53
CA ILE A 128 -8.01 9.59 15.77
C ILE A 128 -7.73 11.05 15.42
N LYS A 129 -6.61 11.57 15.91
CA LYS A 129 -6.03 12.85 15.50
C LYS A 129 -4.71 12.58 14.82
N TYR A 130 -4.48 13.24 13.69
CA TYR A 130 -3.23 13.08 12.95
C TYR A 130 -2.24 14.17 13.32
N LEU A 131 -0.98 13.76 13.45
CA LEU A 131 0.18 14.62 13.60
C LEU A 131 0.93 14.64 12.27
N SER A 132 1.47 15.79 11.88
CA SER A 132 2.30 15.94 10.69
C SER A 132 3.73 16.26 11.10
N PHE A 133 4.68 15.63 10.42
CA PHE A 133 6.11 15.79 10.64
C PHE A 133 6.75 16.37 9.37
N ASP A 134 7.85 17.09 9.51
CA ASP A 134 8.63 17.51 8.36
C ASP A 134 9.55 16.38 7.85
N ASP A 135 10.08 16.57 6.64
CA ASP A 135 10.88 15.53 5.98
C ASP A 135 12.19 15.26 6.76
N GLU A 136 12.77 16.28 7.41
CA GLU A 136 14.01 16.14 8.19
C GLU A 136 13.80 15.27 9.44
N GLU A 137 12.65 15.41 10.10
CA GLU A 137 12.29 14.59 11.26
C GLU A 137 12.11 13.12 10.87
N VAL A 138 11.41 12.87 9.76
CA VAL A 138 11.18 11.50 9.26
C VAL A 138 12.50 10.87 8.84
N ASP A 139 13.35 11.57 8.10
CA ASP A 139 14.64 11.07 7.62
C ASP A 139 15.61 10.73 8.75
N ARG A 140 15.53 11.45 9.86
CA ARG A 140 16.35 11.18 11.04
C ARG A 140 16.10 9.78 11.61
N TYR A 141 14.85 9.33 11.66
CA TYR A 141 14.49 7.98 12.09
C TYR A 141 14.77 6.94 11.00
N ARG A 142 14.43 7.29 9.74
CA ARG A 142 14.65 6.42 8.58
C ARG A 142 16.11 5.97 8.46
N ALA A 143 17.07 6.80 8.77
CA ALA A 143 18.50 6.48 8.68
C ALA A 143 18.93 5.22 9.48
N SER A 144 18.13 4.80 10.45
CA SER A 144 18.35 3.58 11.24
C SER A 144 17.60 2.34 10.74
N TYR A 145 16.80 2.48 9.67
CA TYR A 145 15.95 1.41 9.13
C TYR A 145 16.62 0.69 7.94
N PRO A 146 16.10 -0.47 7.52
CA PRO A 146 16.59 -1.20 6.35
C PRO A 146 16.59 -0.35 5.06
N ASP A 147 17.38 -0.75 4.07
CA ASP A 147 17.56 0.01 2.82
C ASP A 147 16.30 0.07 1.95
N ASP A 148 15.41 -0.90 2.08
CA ASP A 148 14.10 -0.97 1.40
C ASP A 148 13.00 -0.13 2.06
N VAL A 149 13.35 0.66 3.09
CA VAL A 149 12.46 1.62 3.73
C VAL A 149 12.75 3.02 3.18
N TYR A 150 11.74 3.69 2.65
CA TYR A 150 11.83 5.00 2.01
C TYR A 150 11.03 6.05 2.78
N SER A 151 11.56 7.27 2.86
CA SER A 151 10.80 8.45 3.29
C SER A 151 10.27 9.20 2.08
N ARG A 152 9.40 10.18 2.32
CA ARG A 152 8.90 11.08 1.28
C ARG A 152 10.04 11.84 0.57
N ALA A 153 11.09 12.24 1.28
CA ALA A 153 12.23 12.92 0.69
C ALA A 153 13.00 12.06 -0.33
N MET A 154 12.79 10.73 -0.31
CA MET A 154 13.45 9.77 -1.19
C MET A 154 12.59 9.35 -2.39
N TYR A 155 11.56 10.12 -2.74
CA TYR A 155 10.60 9.73 -3.80
C TYR A 155 11.26 9.48 -5.17
N GLU A 156 12.31 10.22 -5.52
CA GLU A 156 13.04 10.01 -6.77
C GLU A 156 13.73 8.65 -6.80
N LYS A 157 14.45 8.33 -5.71
CA LYS A 157 15.11 7.03 -5.55
C LYS A 157 14.10 5.87 -5.54
N LEU A 158 12.94 6.06 -4.91
CA LEU A 158 11.87 5.06 -4.92
C LEU A 158 11.32 4.88 -6.35
N ALA A 159 11.09 5.97 -7.08
CA ALA A 159 10.60 5.90 -8.45
C ALA A 159 11.59 5.20 -9.39
N GLU A 160 12.88 5.48 -9.27
CA GLU A 160 13.94 4.77 -9.99
C GLU A 160 13.90 3.27 -9.68
N HIS A 161 13.88 2.89 -8.40
CA HIS A 161 13.78 1.49 -7.98
C HIS A 161 12.56 0.78 -8.55
N VAL A 162 11.37 1.43 -8.52
CA VAL A 162 10.12 0.88 -9.09
C VAL A 162 10.27 0.64 -10.59
N ILE A 163 10.78 1.62 -11.34
CA ILE A 163 10.93 1.52 -12.79
C ILE A 163 11.95 0.42 -13.16
N GLU A 164 13.08 0.37 -12.48
CA GLU A 164 14.10 -0.66 -12.72
C GLU A 164 13.55 -2.06 -12.46
N THR A 165 12.89 -2.27 -11.31
CA THR A 165 12.31 -3.56 -10.95
C THR A 165 11.24 -4.00 -11.94
N LEU A 166 10.31 -3.13 -12.31
CA LEU A 166 9.25 -3.47 -13.27
C LEU A 166 9.80 -3.71 -14.68
N SER A 167 10.86 -3.01 -15.09
CA SER A 167 11.51 -3.24 -16.40
C SER A 167 12.14 -4.63 -16.47
N GLU A 168 12.75 -5.12 -15.40
CA GLU A 168 13.27 -6.50 -15.34
C GLU A 168 12.17 -7.55 -15.54
N TYR A 169 11.00 -7.36 -14.95
CA TYR A 169 9.85 -8.26 -15.15
C TYR A 169 9.33 -8.25 -16.58
N ALA A 170 9.30 -7.09 -17.24
CA ALA A 170 8.85 -6.98 -18.64
C ALA A 170 9.75 -7.76 -19.60
N ASP A 171 11.07 -7.74 -19.39
CA ASP A 171 12.04 -8.46 -20.21
C ASP A 171 11.92 -9.99 -20.10
N PHE A 172 11.48 -10.51 -18.95
CA PHE A 172 11.25 -11.95 -18.76
C PHE A 172 10.01 -12.49 -19.47
N GLN A 173 9.02 -11.66 -19.77
CA GLN A 173 7.78 -12.08 -20.45
C GLN A 173 7.92 -12.20 -21.97
N VAL A 174 9.01 -11.71 -22.55
CA VAL A 174 9.26 -11.68 -24.01
C VAL A 174 10.06 -12.92 -24.51
N MET A 175 10.48 -13.80 -23.62
CA MET A 175 11.13 -15.07 -23.95
C MET A 175 10.12 -16.24 -23.95
#